data_bfca9df5b12cc0d23527700beb6a5eb6
#
_entry.id   bfca9df5b12cc0d23527700beb6a5eb6
#
_cell.length_a   1.000
_cell.length_b   1.000
_cell.length_c   1.000
_cell.angle_alpha   90.00
_cell.angle_beta   90.00
_cell.angle_gamma   90.00
#
_symmetry.space_group_name_H-M   'P 1'
#
loop_
_entity.id
_entity.type
_entity.pdbx_description
1 polymer ?
#
loop_
_entity_poly.entity_id
_entity_poly.type
_entity_poly.pdbx_seq_one_letter_code
_entity_poly.pdbx_strand_id
1 'polypeptide(L)'
;MTAVSINAGELAVGGHDSVLEAPGLGSCVAVCLYDAKKKQGGLAHIMLPADNLKSRLNTMLTVRYDADREHALRYADKAIDKLIERLKHLGSFPDDVVAKIFGGSEMFVTLVSGRLSMGRKNIESVREKLKESAIPIVSEDVGGNVGRSVKFFLESGDVEIRKRM
;
A
#
# COMPACT_ATOMS: atom_id res chain seq x y z
N MET A 1 -11.20 15.77 13.94
CA MET A 1 -10.80 14.87 12.85
C MET A 1 -9.34 15.17 12.49
N THR A 2 -8.49 14.17 12.60
CA THR A 2 -7.06 14.31 12.35
C THR A 2 -6.70 13.75 10.98
N ALA A 3 -6.16 14.58 10.10
CA ALA A 3 -5.68 14.16 8.79
C ALA A 3 -4.17 13.87 8.85
N VAL A 4 -3.77 12.71 8.35
CA VAL A 4 -2.37 12.28 8.29
C VAL A 4 -2.01 12.01 6.84
N SER A 5 -1.02 12.72 6.31
CA SER A 5 -0.51 12.49 4.97
C SER A 5 0.60 11.43 5.00
N ILE A 6 0.45 10.41 4.19
CA ILE A 6 1.35 9.25 4.14
C ILE A 6 2.06 9.25 2.79
N ASN A 7 3.34 9.58 2.82
CA ASN A 7 4.17 9.64 1.62
C ASN A 7 4.66 8.24 1.23
N ALA A 8 5.22 8.14 0.02
CA ALA A 8 5.75 6.89 -0.49
C ALA A 8 6.76 6.26 0.50
N GLY A 9 6.59 5.00 0.81
CA GLY A 9 7.42 4.27 1.77
C GLY A 9 7.01 4.43 3.22
N GLU A 10 5.89 5.12 3.49
CA GLU A 10 5.38 5.32 4.84
C GLU A 10 4.08 4.55 5.06
N LEU A 11 3.71 4.40 6.33
CA LEU A 11 2.42 3.84 6.72
C LEU A 11 1.96 4.45 8.04
N ALA A 12 0.67 4.41 8.29
CA ALA A 12 0.09 4.86 9.56
C ALA A 12 -1.18 4.09 9.87
N VAL A 13 -1.49 4.01 11.14
CA VAL A 13 -2.75 3.45 11.65
C VAL A 13 -3.47 4.49 12.49
N GLY A 14 -4.77 4.32 12.67
CA GLY A 14 -5.56 5.24 13.49
C GLY A 14 -6.92 4.70 13.85
N GLY A 15 -7.65 5.49 14.59
CA GLY A 15 -9.03 5.23 15.02
C GLY A 15 -10.04 6.04 14.23
N HIS A 16 -11.29 6.01 14.69
CA HIS A 16 -12.44 6.57 13.98
C HIS A 16 -12.35 8.06 13.63
N ASP A 17 -11.56 8.84 14.35
CA ASP A 17 -11.40 10.28 14.13
C ASP A 17 -10.27 10.63 13.16
N SER A 18 -9.62 9.65 12.56
CA SER A 18 -8.50 9.85 11.65
C SER A 18 -8.92 9.73 10.18
N VAL A 19 -8.28 10.54 9.34
CA VAL A 19 -8.33 10.44 7.89
C VAL A 19 -6.89 10.22 7.41
N LEU A 20 -6.66 9.11 6.71
CA LEU A 20 -5.34 8.75 6.20
C LEU A 20 -5.28 9.08 4.71
N GLU A 21 -4.30 9.90 4.31
CA GLU A 21 -4.20 10.39 2.94
C GLU A 21 -2.94 9.84 2.27
N ALA A 22 -3.08 9.37 1.03
CA ALA A 22 -1.95 9.00 0.18
C ALA A 22 -1.99 9.86 -1.08
N PRO A 23 -1.18 10.93 -1.13
CA PRO A 23 -1.14 11.79 -2.30
C PRO A 23 -0.23 11.22 -3.39
N GLY A 24 -0.54 11.55 -4.64
CA GLY A 24 0.35 11.32 -5.76
C GLY A 24 0.68 9.87 -6.07
N LEU A 25 -0.33 8.98 -6.08
CA LEU A 25 -0.14 7.60 -6.47
C LEU A 25 0.01 7.49 -8.00
N GLY A 26 1.22 7.26 -8.48
CA GLY A 26 1.49 6.81 -9.85
C GLY A 26 1.61 5.30 -9.87
N SER A 27 2.83 4.76 -10.01
CA SER A 27 3.10 3.33 -9.91
C SER A 27 2.94 2.78 -8.49
N CYS A 28 2.94 3.64 -7.48
CA CYS A 28 2.72 3.27 -6.08
C CYS A 28 1.31 2.73 -5.86
N VAL A 29 1.17 1.88 -4.85
CA VAL A 29 -0.13 1.32 -4.44
C VAL A 29 -0.39 1.69 -2.98
N ALA A 30 -1.58 2.25 -2.72
CA ALA A 30 -2.07 2.44 -1.36
C ALA A 30 -2.86 1.21 -0.95
N VAL A 31 -2.48 0.62 0.17
CA VAL A 31 -3.20 -0.50 0.78
C VAL A 31 -3.90 0.03 2.03
N CYS A 32 -5.22 -0.03 2.02
CA CYS A 32 -6.06 0.38 3.14
C CYS A 32 -6.61 -0.86 3.82
N LEU A 33 -6.33 -1.04 5.10
CA LEU A 33 -6.90 -2.12 5.92
C LEU A 33 -7.88 -1.52 6.91
N TYR A 34 -9.06 -2.10 7.04
CA TYR A 34 -10.13 -1.55 7.87
C TYR A 34 -10.85 -2.61 8.71
N ASP A 35 -10.99 -2.30 10.00
CA ASP A 35 -11.83 -3.05 10.95
C ASP A 35 -13.10 -2.25 11.20
N ALA A 36 -14.20 -2.70 10.59
CA ALA A 36 -15.49 -1.98 10.67
C ALA A 36 -16.13 -2.02 12.07
N LYS A 37 -15.83 -3.04 12.85
CA LYS A 37 -16.39 -3.16 14.21
C LYS A 37 -15.76 -2.16 15.16
N LYS A 38 -14.45 -1.99 15.08
CA LYS A 38 -13.70 -1.08 15.96
C LYS A 38 -13.50 0.29 15.34
N LYS A 39 -13.86 0.48 14.09
CA LYS A 39 -13.65 1.72 13.34
C LYS A 39 -12.21 2.18 13.41
N GLN A 40 -11.31 1.27 13.16
CA GLN A 40 -9.89 1.54 13.11
C GLN A 40 -9.26 0.85 11.92
N GLY A 41 -8.15 1.37 11.45
CA GLY A 41 -7.50 0.85 10.27
C GLY A 41 -6.17 1.52 10.02
N GLY A 42 -5.62 1.26 8.84
CA GLY A 42 -4.35 1.82 8.45
C GLY A 42 -4.18 1.87 6.95
N LEU A 43 -3.18 2.64 6.52
CA LEU A 43 -2.82 2.81 5.13
C LEU A 43 -1.31 2.67 4.98
N ALA A 44 -0.88 1.86 4.02
CA ALA A 44 0.52 1.77 3.60
C ALA A 44 0.66 2.29 2.17
N HIS A 45 1.63 3.17 1.93
CA HIS A 45 1.94 3.75 0.63
C HIS A 45 3.15 3.01 0.05
N ILE A 46 2.89 2.01 -0.78
CA ILE A 46 3.87 1.03 -1.27
C ILE A 46 4.49 1.50 -2.57
N MET A 47 5.81 1.49 -2.66
CA MET A 47 6.58 1.94 -3.82
C MET A 47 7.08 0.81 -4.70
N LEU A 48 7.41 -0.33 -4.09
CA LEU A 48 8.15 -1.42 -4.72
C LEU A 48 7.44 -2.75 -4.49
N PRO A 49 7.62 -3.71 -5.40
CA PRO A 49 7.06 -5.04 -5.21
C PRO A 49 7.72 -5.76 -4.02
N ALA A 50 7.43 -7.05 -3.84
CA ALA A 50 7.96 -7.80 -2.72
C ALA A 50 9.49 -7.80 -2.67
N ASP A 51 10.03 -7.72 -1.44
CA ASP A 51 11.47 -7.82 -1.18
C ASP A 51 11.89 -9.29 -1.20
N ASN A 52 12.09 -9.84 -2.39
CA ASN A 52 12.55 -11.21 -2.55
C ASN A 52 14.07 -11.26 -2.70
N LEU A 53 14.64 -12.46 -2.64
CA LEU A 53 16.10 -12.66 -2.73
C LEU A 53 16.71 -12.03 -4.00
N LYS A 54 16.02 -12.11 -5.12
CA LYS A 54 16.47 -11.53 -6.39
C LYS A 54 16.53 -10.01 -6.32
N SER A 55 15.53 -9.38 -5.71
CA SER A 55 15.51 -7.93 -5.49
C SER A 55 16.64 -7.51 -4.55
N ARG A 56 16.90 -8.29 -3.49
CA ARG A 56 18.01 -8.04 -2.57
C ARG A 56 19.36 -8.12 -3.25
N LEU A 57 19.59 -9.13 -4.07
CA LEU A 57 20.84 -9.29 -4.79
C LEU A 57 21.08 -8.13 -5.76
N ASN A 58 20.05 -7.69 -6.47
CA ASN A 58 20.16 -6.55 -7.36
C ASN A 58 20.44 -5.26 -6.59
N THR A 59 19.83 -5.07 -5.43
CA THR A 59 20.04 -3.92 -4.57
C THR A 59 21.45 -3.92 -3.95
N MET A 60 21.95 -5.08 -3.53
CA MET A 60 23.28 -5.23 -2.96
C MET A 60 24.39 -4.93 -3.97
N LEU A 61 24.13 -5.14 -5.26
CA LEU A 61 25.09 -4.85 -6.33
C LEU A 61 25.13 -3.37 -6.71
N THR A 62 24.08 -2.61 -6.41
CA THR A 62 23.92 -1.23 -6.86
C THR A 62 23.90 -0.20 -5.74
N VAL A 63 23.56 -0.57 -4.53
CA VAL A 63 23.46 0.33 -3.39
C VAL A 63 23.98 -0.38 -2.15
N ARG A 64 24.74 0.34 -1.32
CA ARG A 64 25.05 -0.16 0.02
C ARG A 64 23.71 -0.46 0.74
N TYR A 65 23.56 -1.70 1.12
CA TYR A 65 22.41 -2.14 1.89
C TYR A 65 22.47 -1.43 3.25
N ASP A 66 21.74 -0.31 3.32
CA ASP A 66 21.40 0.24 4.61
C ASP A 66 20.34 -0.66 5.20
N ALA A 67 20.69 -1.35 6.28
CA ALA A 67 19.77 -2.13 7.07
C ALA A 67 18.76 -1.22 7.81
N ASP A 68 18.41 -0.10 7.19
CA ASP A 68 17.48 0.85 7.72
C ASP A 68 16.08 0.26 7.63
N ARG A 69 15.47 0.07 8.79
CA ARG A 69 14.11 -0.47 8.91
C ARG A 69 13.10 0.36 8.12
N GLU A 70 13.37 1.65 7.89
CA GLU A 70 12.50 2.53 7.11
C GLU A 70 12.50 2.18 5.62
N HIS A 71 13.62 1.74 5.07
CA HIS A 71 13.68 1.33 3.67
C HIS A 71 12.85 0.07 3.39
N ALA A 72 12.68 -0.79 4.38
CA ALA A 72 11.88 -2.01 4.24
C ALA A 72 10.40 -1.70 3.97
N LEU A 73 9.87 -0.57 4.47
CA LEU A 73 8.47 -0.18 4.28
C LEU A 73 8.13 0.27 2.86
N ARG A 74 9.11 0.38 1.98
CA ARG A 74 8.89 0.64 0.55
C ARG A 74 8.38 -0.59 -0.20
N TYR A 75 8.68 -1.78 0.31
CA TYR A 75 8.35 -3.06 -0.30
C TYR A 75 6.97 -3.55 0.14
N ALA A 76 6.20 -4.09 -0.79
CA ALA A 76 4.82 -4.52 -0.57
C ALA A 76 4.68 -5.50 0.60
N ASP A 77 5.48 -6.55 0.63
CA ASP A 77 5.41 -7.58 1.66
C ASP A 77 5.76 -7.05 3.05
N LYS A 78 6.84 -6.27 3.16
CA LYS A 78 7.30 -5.71 4.43
C LYS A 78 6.34 -4.65 4.96
N ALA A 79 5.82 -3.79 4.09
CA ALA A 79 4.88 -2.74 4.47
C ALA A 79 3.56 -3.35 4.98
N ILE A 80 3.03 -4.35 4.29
CA ILE A 80 1.79 -5.01 4.69
C ILE A 80 1.99 -5.76 6.00
N ASP A 81 3.10 -6.47 6.18
CA ASP A 81 3.42 -7.13 7.46
C ASP A 81 3.46 -6.12 8.61
N LYS A 82 4.10 -4.98 8.41
CA LYS A 82 4.18 -3.93 9.43
C LYS A 82 2.83 -3.31 9.74
N LEU A 83 2.02 -3.10 8.70
CA LEU A 83 0.67 -2.58 8.87
C LEU A 83 -0.19 -3.54 9.69
N ILE A 84 -0.13 -4.84 9.39
CA ILE A 84 -0.83 -5.88 10.14
C ILE A 84 -0.34 -5.91 11.60
N GLU A 85 0.96 -5.84 11.83
CA GLU A 85 1.54 -5.80 13.17
C GLU A 85 1.00 -4.64 13.98
N ARG A 86 1.00 -3.42 13.40
CA ARG A 86 0.48 -2.24 14.09
C ARG A 86 -1.01 -2.33 14.39
N LEU A 87 -1.79 -2.90 13.48
CA LEU A 87 -3.23 -3.12 13.72
C LEU A 87 -3.47 -4.14 14.82
N LYS A 88 -2.66 -5.18 14.92
CA LYS A 88 -2.72 -6.15 16.03
C LYS A 88 -2.50 -5.45 17.37
N HIS A 89 -1.58 -4.51 17.45
CA HIS A 89 -1.34 -3.71 18.66
C HIS A 89 -2.57 -2.87 19.05
N LEU A 90 -3.39 -2.48 18.09
CA LEU A 90 -4.65 -1.78 18.35
C LEU A 90 -5.81 -2.74 18.64
N GLY A 91 -5.57 -4.04 18.55
CA GLY A 91 -6.59 -5.07 18.80
C GLY A 91 -7.34 -5.54 17.56
N SER A 92 -6.91 -5.16 16.36
CA SER A 92 -7.48 -5.63 15.09
C SER A 92 -6.58 -6.67 14.45
N PHE A 93 -7.08 -7.89 14.33
CA PHE A 93 -6.34 -9.01 13.77
C PHE A 93 -6.75 -9.26 12.30
N PRO A 94 -5.96 -10.03 11.52
CA PRO A 94 -6.29 -10.25 10.10
C PRO A 94 -7.73 -10.70 9.83
N ASP A 95 -8.31 -11.52 10.70
CA ASP A 95 -9.70 -11.97 10.55
C ASP A 95 -10.73 -10.84 10.72
N ASP A 96 -10.33 -9.73 11.34
CA ASP A 96 -11.23 -8.61 11.64
C ASP A 96 -11.19 -7.54 10.54
N VAL A 97 -10.25 -7.61 9.61
CA VAL A 97 -10.01 -6.54 8.64
C VAL A 97 -10.31 -6.96 7.20
N VAL A 98 -10.65 -5.97 6.40
CA VAL A 98 -10.76 -6.10 4.95
C VAL A 98 -9.81 -5.10 4.30
N ALA A 99 -9.46 -5.34 3.03
CA ALA A 99 -8.54 -4.48 2.29
C ALA A 99 -9.23 -3.74 1.15
N LYS A 100 -8.76 -2.53 0.91
CA LYS A 100 -9.05 -1.76 -0.31
C LYS A 100 -7.72 -1.30 -0.88
N ILE A 101 -7.55 -1.40 -2.21
CA ILE A 101 -6.29 -1.07 -2.86
C ILE A 101 -6.48 -0.09 -4.01
N PHE A 102 -5.53 0.84 -4.14
CA PHE A 102 -5.61 1.95 -5.11
C PHE A 102 -4.24 2.27 -5.69
N GLY A 103 -4.19 2.69 -6.95
CA GLY A 103 -2.95 3.10 -7.59
C GLY A 103 -2.41 2.09 -8.58
N GLY A 104 -1.09 1.98 -8.65
CA GLY A 104 -0.43 1.04 -9.55
C GLY A 104 -0.62 1.39 -11.03
N SER A 105 -0.65 2.69 -11.37
CA SER A 105 -0.83 3.12 -12.75
C SER A 105 0.47 3.02 -13.56
N GLU A 106 0.30 2.96 -14.88
CA GLU A 106 1.37 2.99 -15.86
C GLU A 106 1.33 4.34 -16.57
N MET A 107 1.92 5.35 -15.94
CA MET A 107 1.91 6.72 -16.48
C MET A 107 2.83 6.87 -17.70
N PHE A 108 3.86 6.03 -17.79
CA PHE A 108 4.79 6.01 -18.89
C PHE A 108 4.76 4.64 -19.56
N VAL A 109 4.22 4.59 -20.79
CA VAL A 109 4.30 3.39 -21.60
C VAL A 109 5.74 3.28 -22.10
N THR A 110 6.56 2.50 -21.41
CA THR A 110 7.85 2.14 -21.96
C THR A 110 7.62 1.08 -23.02
N LEU A 111 7.94 1.43 -24.27
CA LEU A 111 7.88 0.54 -25.41
C LEU A 111 8.91 -0.61 -25.35
N VAL A 112 9.50 -0.85 -24.20
CA VAL A 112 10.42 -1.97 -24.01
C VAL A 112 9.60 -3.23 -23.80
N SER A 113 9.50 -3.98 -24.88
CA SER A 113 8.78 -5.24 -24.97
C SER A 113 9.06 -6.20 -23.82
N GLY A 114 7.99 -6.76 -23.24
CA GLY A 114 8.02 -7.95 -22.41
C GLY A 114 8.30 -7.75 -20.93
N ARG A 115 8.46 -6.52 -20.44
CA ARG A 115 8.63 -6.25 -19.00
C ARG A 115 7.34 -5.70 -18.42
N LEU A 116 6.85 -6.34 -17.35
CA LEU A 116 5.76 -5.77 -16.57
C LEU A 116 6.20 -4.42 -16.01
N SER A 117 5.32 -3.42 -16.10
CA SER A 117 5.56 -2.12 -15.50
C SER A 117 5.65 -2.22 -13.99
N MET A 118 6.25 -1.22 -13.36
CA MET A 118 6.35 -1.15 -11.91
C MET A 118 4.97 -1.12 -11.25
N GLY A 119 4.02 -0.40 -11.83
CA GLY A 119 2.65 -0.35 -11.32
C GLY A 119 2.00 -1.73 -11.25
N ARG A 120 2.11 -2.49 -12.32
CA ARG A 120 1.56 -3.86 -12.38
C ARG A 120 2.25 -4.79 -11.39
N LYS A 121 3.56 -4.72 -11.28
CA LYS A 121 4.33 -5.52 -10.31
C LYS A 121 3.91 -5.21 -8.88
N ASN A 122 3.70 -3.94 -8.57
CA ASN A 122 3.24 -3.52 -7.25
C ASN A 122 1.85 -4.08 -6.94
N ILE A 123 0.92 -3.99 -7.90
CA ILE A 123 -0.43 -4.55 -7.74
C ILE A 123 -0.37 -6.05 -7.48
N GLU A 124 0.39 -6.78 -8.28
CA GLU A 124 0.52 -8.24 -8.14
C GLU A 124 1.10 -8.63 -6.79
N SER A 125 2.16 -7.94 -6.34
CA SER A 125 2.79 -8.22 -5.05
C SER A 125 1.86 -7.92 -3.88
N VAL A 126 1.07 -6.85 -3.96
CA VAL A 126 0.08 -6.50 -2.95
C VAL A 126 -1.01 -7.57 -2.89
N ARG A 127 -1.55 -7.99 -4.03
CA ARG A 127 -2.59 -9.03 -4.09
C ARG A 127 -2.10 -10.34 -3.49
N GLU A 128 -0.88 -10.74 -3.85
CA GLU A 128 -0.27 -11.97 -3.35
C GLU A 128 -0.10 -11.93 -1.84
N LYS A 129 0.43 -10.83 -1.31
CA LYS A 129 0.66 -10.67 0.13
C LYS A 129 -0.65 -10.65 0.92
N LEU A 130 -1.67 -9.97 0.43
CA LEU A 130 -2.98 -9.95 1.08
C LEU A 130 -3.63 -11.33 1.07
N LYS A 131 -3.46 -12.08 -0.02
CA LYS A 131 -3.95 -13.46 -0.11
C LYS A 131 -3.24 -14.37 0.91
N GLU A 132 -1.92 -14.29 1.00
CA GLU A 132 -1.13 -15.03 1.99
C GLU A 132 -1.55 -14.68 3.42
N SER A 133 -1.92 -13.44 3.65
CA SER A 133 -2.36 -12.94 4.97
C SER A 133 -3.83 -13.23 5.27
N ALA A 134 -4.54 -13.85 4.33
CA ALA A 134 -5.97 -14.16 4.41
C ALA A 134 -6.85 -12.92 4.63
N ILE A 135 -6.46 -11.79 4.02
CA ILE A 135 -7.22 -10.54 4.08
C ILE A 135 -7.90 -10.32 2.72
N PRO A 136 -9.25 -10.31 2.69
CA PRO A 136 -9.98 -10.13 1.43
C PRO A 136 -9.92 -8.70 0.92
N ILE A 137 -9.75 -8.53 -0.39
CA ILE A 137 -9.85 -7.24 -1.05
C ILE A 137 -11.32 -7.02 -1.42
N VAL A 138 -11.95 -6.03 -0.81
CA VAL A 138 -13.39 -5.76 -1.01
C VAL A 138 -13.64 -4.60 -1.97
N SER A 139 -12.64 -3.80 -2.27
CA SER A 139 -12.74 -2.67 -3.21
C SER A 139 -11.38 -2.37 -3.79
N GLU A 140 -11.35 -1.92 -5.05
CA GLU A 140 -10.10 -1.54 -5.69
C GLU A 140 -10.32 -0.54 -6.83
N ASP A 141 -9.33 0.31 -7.05
CA ASP A 141 -9.21 1.16 -8.23
C ASP A 141 -7.72 1.23 -8.60
N VAL A 142 -7.29 0.29 -9.42
CA VAL A 142 -5.88 0.06 -9.73
C VAL A 142 -5.63 0.01 -11.23
N GLY A 143 -4.37 0.25 -11.62
CA GLY A 143 -3.95 0.18 -13.01
C GLY A 143 -4.29 1.43 -13.80
N GLY A 144 -4.39 1.29 -15.11
CA GLY A 144 -4.62 2.41 -16.00
C GLY A 144 -3.41 3.31 -16.17
N ASN A 145 -3.64 4.53 -16.62
CA ASN A 145 -2.57 5.48 -16.97
C ASN A 145 -2.70 6.83 -16.29
N VAL A 146 -3.53 6.94 -15.26
CA VAL A 146 -3.74 8.20 -14.53
C VAL A 146 -3.28 8.09 -13.07
N GLY A 147 -2.69 9.16 -12.56
CA GLY A 147 -2.35 9.26 -11.15
C GLY A 147 -3.57 9.45 -10.28
N ARG A 148 -3.46 9.07 -9.02
CA ARG A 148 -4.55 9.16 -8.05
C ARG A 148 -4.03 9.70 -6.73
N SER A 149 -4.94 10.32 -5.98
CA SER A 149 -4.75 10.60 -4.56
C SER A 149 -5.95 10.03 -3.82
N VAL A 150 -5.75 9.47 -2.65
CA VAL A 150 -6.81 8.85 -1.87
C VAL A 150 -6.89 9.42 -0.47
N LYS A 151 -8.11 9.49 0.05
CA LYS A 151 -8.40 9.81 1.46
C LYS A 151 -9.21 8.68 2.04
N PHE A 152 -8.69 8.09 3.09
CA PHE A 152 -9.30 6.95 3.77
C PHE A 152 -9.88 7.41 5.10
N PHE A 153 -11.22 7.40 5.22
CA PHE A 153 -11.96 7.85 6.39
C PHE A 153 -12.18 6.67 7.33
N LEU A 154 -11.52 6.70 8.48
CA LEU A 154 -11.59 5.57 9.41
C LEU A 154 -12.91 5.50 10.20
N GLU A 155 -13.72 6.55 10.19
CA GLU A 155 -15.05 6.49 10.80
C GLU A 155 -16.00 5.55 10.04
N SER A 156 -15.91 5.56 8.71
CA SER A 156 -16.83 4.81 7.83
C SER A 156 -16.15 3.69 7.05
N GLY A 157 -14.83 3.75 6.88
CA GLY A 157 -14.10 2.88 5.97
C GLY A 157 -14.15 3.32 4.52
N ASP A 158 -14.79 4.45 4.22
CA ASP A 158 -14.90 4.98 2.87
C ASP A 158 -13.55 5.52 2.38
N VAL A 159 -13.32 5.44 1.07
CA VAL A 159 -12.15 6.00 0.40
C VAL A 159 -12.61 6.95 -0.70
N GLU A 160 -12.17 8.19 -0.61
CA GLU A 160 -12.36 9.20 -1.64
C GLU A 160 -11.16 9.17 -2.58
N ILE A 161 -11.42 9.06 -3.88
CA ILE A 161 -10.38 8.98 -4.91
C ILE A 161 -10.42 10.23 -5.77
N ARG A 162 -9.27 10.88 -5.94
CA ARG A 162 -9.10 11.95 -6.92
C ARG A 162 -8.16 11.46 -8.01
N LYS A 163 -8.63 11.47 -9.24
CA LYS A 163 -7.82 11.13 -10.41
C LYS A 163 -7.31 12.39 -11.09
N ARG A 164 -6.05 12.37 -11.46
CA ARG A 164 -5.45 13.44 -12.28
C ARG A 164 -5.50 13.01 -13.74
N MET A 165 -6.20 13.80 -14.50
CA MET A 165 -6.18 13.64 -15.97
C MET A 165 -5.10 14.54 -16.57
#